data_425422add46328cb00186aabae30dab4
#
_entry.id   425422add46328cb00186aabae30dab4
#
_cell.length_a   1.000
_cell.length_b   1.000
_cell.length_c   1.000
_cell.angle_alpha   90.00
_cell.angle_beta   90.00
_cell.angle_gamma   90.00
#
_symmetry.space_group_name_H-M   'P 1'
#
loop_
_entity.id
_entity.type
_entity.pdbx_description
1 polymer ?
#
loop_
_entity_poly.entity_id
_entity_poly.type
_entity_poly.pdbx_seq_one_letter_code
_entity_poly.pdbx_strand_id
1 'polypeptide(L)'
;MSRIQPVRLPEPDQPLSGKEVIAILRERWSASYDLQLLQRNGRMYLQVMWAYLEQQTFPLSEADYRLGIERVVRAVNAMGQANMVRRWLRTSRD
;
A
#
# COMPACT_ATOMS: atom_id res chain seq x y z
N MET A 1 -18.64 -34.89 -24.95
CA MET A 1 -17.66 -34.81 -23.86
C MET A 1 -17.69 -33.41 -23.28
N SER A 2 -18.15 -33.33 -22.06
CA SER A 2 -18.22 -32.04 -21.40
C SER A 2 -16.83 -31.63 -20.90
N ARG A 3 -16.43 -30.40 -21.19
CA ARG A 3 -15.22 -29.86 -20.63
C ARG A 3 -15.57 -29.12 -19.35
N ILE A 4 -15.10 -29.68 -18.25
CA ILE A 4 -15.20 -29.02 -16.98
C ILE A 4 -13.95 -28.17 -16.83
N GLN A 5 -14.14 -26.86 -16.88
CA GLN A 5 -13.02 -25.97 -16.60
C GLN A 5 -12.87 -25.84 -15.09
N PRO A 6 -11.63 -25.94 -14.59
CA PRO A 6 -11.43 -25.76 -13.16
C PRO A 6 -11.83 -24.34 -12.77
N VAL A 7 -12.63 -24.28 -11.73
CA VAL A 7 -13.00 -22.98 -11.14
C VAL A 7 -11.81 -22.52 -10.32
N ARG A 8 -11.22 -21.39 -10.71
CA ARG A 8 -10.22 -20.76 -9.88
C ARG A 8 -10.90 -20.00 -8.78
N LEU A 9 -10.72 -20.49 -7.58
CA LEU A 9 -11.11 -19.70 -6.42
C LEU A 9 -10.16 -18.50 -6.32
N PRO A 10 -10.69 -17.32 -5.96
CA PRO A 10 -9.82 -16.17 -5.74
C PRO A 10 -8.83 -16.50 -4.62
N GLU A 11 -7.58 -16.10 -4.82
CA GLU A 11 -6.59 -16.26 -3.78
C GLU A 11 -6.98 -15.43 -2.56
N PRO A 12 -6.78 -15.97 -1.35
CA PRO A 12 -7.04 -15.19 -0.16
C PRO A 12 -6.16 -13.94 -0.13
N ASP A 13 -6.73 -12.86 0.33
CA ASP A 13 -5.99 -11.61 0.46
C ASP A 13 -4.93 -11.77 1.54
N GLN A 14 -3.67 -11.53 1.17
CA GLN A 14 -2.55 -11.65 2.08
C GLN A 14 -2.29 -10.31 2.75
N PRO A 15 -2.45 -10.20 4.07
CA PRO A 15 -2.27 -8.92 4.74
C PRO A 15 -0.92 -8.28 4.45
N LEU A 16 -0.93 -6.98 4.27
CA LEU A 16 0.27 -6.16 4.19
C LEU A 16 0.78 -5.87 5.60
N SER A 17 2.08 -5.62 5.70
CA SER A 17 2.67 -4.98 6.87
C SER A 17 3.24 -3.63 6.48
N GLY A 18 3.38 -2.72 7.44
CA GLY A 18 4.02 -1.44 7.20
C GLY A 18 5.47 -1.63 6.76
N LYS A 19 6.16 -2.60 7.34
CA LYS A 19 7.53 -2.92 6.96
C LYS A 19 7.64 -3.33 5.49
N GLU A 20 6.72 -4.16 5.01
CA GLU A 20 6.69 -4.56 3.61
C GLU A 20 6.45 -3.36 2.69
N VAL A 21 5.50 -2.51 3.03
CA VAL A 21 5.18 -1.32 2.23
C VAL A 21 6.39 -0.40 2.14
N ILE A 22 7.04 -0.11 3.25
CA ILE A 22 8.22 0.76 3.27
C ILE A 22 9.35 0.15 2.44
N ALA A 23 9.54 -1.17 2.53
CA ALA A 23 10.55 -1.87 1.73
C ALA A 23 10.28 -1.73 0.23
N ILE A 24 9.03 -1.88 -0.19
CA ILE A 24 8.66 -1.70 -1.60
C ILE A 24 8.92 -0.27 -2.07
N LEU A 25 8.55 0.72 -1.26
CA LEU A 25 8.76 2.12 -1.61
C LEU A 25 10.24 2.41 -1.79
N ARG A 26 11.08 1.94 -0.87
CA ARG A 26 12.53 2.12 -0.95
C ARG A 26 13.15 1.42 -2.15
N GLU A 27 12.69 0.22 -2.44
CA GLU A 27 13.18 -0.54 -3.58
C GLU A 27 12.87 0.16 -4.89
N ARG A 28 11.67 0.72 -5.03
CA ARG A 28 11.23 1.32 -6.28
C ARG A 28 11.72 2.75 -6.49
N TRP A 29 11.72 3.55 -5.44
CA TRP A 29 11.97 5.00 -5.56
C TRP A 29 13.13 5.49 -4.71
N SER A 30 13.84 4.58 -4.04
CA SER A 30 15.01 4.88 -3.20
C SER A 30 14.72 5.85 -2.05
N ALA A 31 13.46 5.94 -1.63
CA ALA A 31 13.06 6.81 -0.55
C ALA A 31 11.80 6.27 0.13
N SER A 32 11.65 6.60 1.40
CA SER A 32 10.47 6.21 2.18
C SER A 32 9.38 7.26 2.02
N TYR A 33 8.67 7.22 0.89
CA TYR A 33 7.58 8.16 0.64
C TYR A 33 6.41 7.91 1.59
N ASP A 34 5.68 8.98 1.88
CA ASP A 34 4.48 8.90 2.67
C ASP A 34 3.32 8.39 1.82
N LEU A 35 2.43 7.63 2.45
CA LEU A 35 1.19 7.17 1.84
C LEU A 35 0.03 7.75 2.61
N GLN A 36 -0.98 8.19 1.88
CA GLN A 36 -2.22 8.67 2.48
C GLN A 36 -3.41 7.97 1.87
N LEU A 37 -4.36 7.62 2.72
CA LEU A 37 -5.63 7.07 2.33
C LEU A 37 -6.66 8.20 2.43
N LEU A 38 -7.21 8.59 1.29
CA LEU A 38 -8.12 9.73 1.21
C LEU A 38 -9.53 9.22 0.87
N GLN A 39 -10.53 9.81 1.50
CA GLN A 39 -11.93 9.53 1.21
C GLN A 39 -12.53 10.74 0.50
N ARG A 40 -13.13 10.49 -0.65
CA ARG A 40 -13.78 11.56 -1.43
C ARG A 40 -15.00 10.96 -2.15
N ASN A 41 -16.15 11.57 -1.97
CA ASN A 41 -17.41 11.15 -2.62
C ASN A 41 -17.71 9.67 -2.38
N GLY A 42 -17.48 9.18 -1.15
CA GLY A 42 -17.74 7.81 -0.79
C GLY A 42 -16.72 6.80 -1.30
N ARG A 43 -15.65 7.25 -1.94
CA ARG A 43 -14.59 6.38 -2.44
C ARG A 43 -13.30 6.60 -1.69
N MET A 44 -12.52 5.52 -1.57
CA MET A 44 -11.21 5.58 -0.95
C MET A 44 -10.13 5.61 -2.03
N TYR A 45 -9.17 6.50 -1.85
CA TYR A 45 -8.03 6.65 -2.75
C TYR A 45 -6.74 6.53 -1.97
N LEU A 46 -5.83 5.70 -2.47
CA LEU A 46 -4.49 5.59 -1.92
C LEU A 46 -3.55 6.43 -2.77
N GLN A 47 -2.80 7.30 -2.12
CA GLN A 47 -1.92 8.24 -2.82
C GLN A 47 -0.52 8.19 -2.22
N VAL A 48 0.49 8.10 -3.09
CA VAL A 48 1.89 8.28 -2.70
C VAL A 48 2.15 9.79 -2.68
N MET A 49 2.56 10.28 -1.53
CA MET A 49 2.86 11.70 -1.36
C MET A 49 4.31 11.98 -1.78
N TRP A 50 4.57 13.20 -2.25
CA TRP A 50 5.92 13.59 -2.66
C TRP A 50 6.89 13.80 -1.49
N ALA A 51 6.40 13.88 -0.27
CA ALA A 51 7.23 13.98 0.92
C ALA A 51 7.75 12.60 1.32
N TYR A 52 9.01 12.53 1.76
CA TYR A 52 9.63 11.27 2.16
C TYR A 52 10.45 11.45 3.44
N LEU A 53 10.53 10.36 4.21
CA LEU A 53 11.13 10.37 5.55
C LEU A 53 12.56 10.92 5.56
N GLU A 54 13.38 10.56 4.57
CA GLU A 54 14.77 10.97 4.48
C GLU A 54 14.95 12.44 4.10
N GLN A 55 13.87 13.11 3.72
CA GLN A 55 13.90 14.50 3.34
C GLN A 55 14.09 15.37 4.58
N GLN A 56 15.01 16.31 4.51
CA GLN A 56 15.35 17.15 5.67
C GLN A 56 14.16 17.94 6.21
N THR A 57 13.24 18.32 5.34
CA THR A 57 12.04 19.11 5.70
C THR A 57 10.83 18.25 6.03
N PHE A 58 10.99 16.93 6.11
CA PHE A 58 9.87 16.04 6.41
C PHE A 58 9.33 16.34 7.82
N PRO A 59 8.02 16.58 7.95
CA PRO A 59 7.48 17.11 9.22
C PRO A 59 7.31 16.08 10.33
N LEU A 60 7.46 14.79 10.02
CA LEU A 60 7.21 13.71 10.98
C LEU A 60 8.52 13.06 11.42
N SER A 61 8.55 12.59 12.66
CA SER A 61 9.60 11.67 13.11
C SER A 61 9.46 10.33 12.39
N GLU A 62 10.52 9.52 12.43
CA GLU A 62 10.46 8.16 11.88
C GLU A 62 9.35 7.34 12.54
N ALA A 63 9.20 7.46 13.86
CA ALA A 63 8.16 6.72 14.58
C ALA A 63 6.77 7.12 14.13
N ASP A 64 6.52 8.42 13.97
CA ASP A 64 5.22 8.91 13.52
C ASP A 64 4.95 8.54 12.07
N TYR A 65 5.98 8.59 11.23
CA TYR A 65 5.86 8.13 9.84
C TYR A 65 5.43 6.66 9.79
N ARG A 66 6.10 5.81 10.57
CA ARG A 66 5.78 4.37 10.59
C ARG A 66 4.37 4.11 11.12
N LEU A 67 3.93 4.88 12.12
CA LEU A 67 2.57 4.78 12.62
C LEU A 67 1.55 5.16 11.54
N GLY A 68 1.83 6.19 10.76
CA GLY A 68 0.98 6.59 9.65
C GLY A 68 0.86 5.50 8.59
N ILE A 69 1.98 4.89 8.23
CA ILE A 69 1.99 3.76 7.28
C ILE A 69 1.19 2.58 7.85
N GLU A 70 1.36 2.27 9.14
CA GLU A 70 0.62 1.17 9.78
C GLU A 70 -0.89 1.42 9.77
N ARG A 71 -1.33 2.67 9.94
CA ARG A 71 -2.76 3.00 9.87
C ARG A 71 -3.31 2.77 8.48
N VAL A 72 -2.59 3.18 7.45
CA VAL A 72 -2.99 2.95 6.05
C VAL A 72 -3.07 1.45 5.78
N VAL A 73 -2.05 0.72 6.17
CA VAL A 73 -1.97 -0.74 5.98
C VAL A 73 -3.13 -1.44 6.68
N ARG A 74 -3.42 -1.04 7.90
CA ARG A 74 -4.54 -1.64 8.66
C ARG A 74 -5.87 -1.43 7.94
N ALA A 75 -6.11 -0.24 7.42
CA ALA A 75 -7.32 0.07 6.66
C ALA A 75 -7.39 -0.76 5.38
N VAL A 76 -6.30 -0.84 4.65
CA VAL A 76 -6.23 -1.63 3.41
C VAL A 76 -6.50 -3.10 3.68
N ASN A 77 -5.91 -3.65 4.74
CA ASN A 77 -6.14 -5.04 5.13
C ASN A 77 -7.60 -5.27 5.52
N ALA A 78 -8.18 -4.33 6.26
CA ALA A 78 -9.59 -4.44 6.68
C ALA A 78 -10.55 -4.42 5.48
N MET A 79 -10.17 -3.73 4.40
CA MET A 79 -10.97 -3.69 3.18
C MET A 79 -10.72 -4.90 2.26
N GLY A 80 -9.82 -5.81 2.62
CA GLY A 80 -9.49 -6.96 1.78
C GLY A 80 -8.76 -6.59 0.49
N GLN A 81 -8.01 -5.48 0.49
CA GLN A 81 -7.37 -4.95 -0.72
C GLN A 81 -5.84 -5.04 -0.67
N ALA A 82 -5.29 -5.85 0.22
CA ALA A 82 -3.84 -5.92 0.40
C ALA A 82 -3.11 -6.39 -0.86
N ASN A 83 -3.60 -7.45 -1.50
CA ASN A 83 -2.96 -7.97 -2.72
C ASN A 83 -2.99 -6.95 -3.85
N MET A 84 -4.11 -6.23 -3.99
CA MET A 84 -4.25 -5.21 -5.02
C MET A 84 -3.28 -4.05 -4.78
N VAL A 85 -3.19 -3.58 -3.54
CA VAL A 85 -2.29 -2.48 -3.18
C VAL A 85 -0.82 -2.91 -3.36
N ARG A 86 -0.48 -4.11 -2.93
CA ARG A 86 0.88 -4.66 -3.12
C ARG A 86 1.27 -4.65 -4.59
N ARG A 87 0.38 -5.13 -5.45
CA ARG A 87 0.62 -5.15 -6.90
C ARG A 87 0.76 -3.74 -7.45
N TRP A 88 -0.13 -2.85 -7.03
CA TRP A 88 -0.10 -1.45 -7.48
C TRP A 88 1.21 -0.77 -7.08
N LEU A 89 1.66 -0.95 -5.84
CA LEU A 89 2.93 -0.38 -5.38
C LEU A 89 4.11 -0.91 -6.18
N ARG A 90 4.07 -2.18 -6.60
CA ARG A 90 5.16 -2.80 -7.34
C ARG A 90 5.17 -2.46 -8.82
N THR A 91 4.03 -2.10 -9.39
CA THR A 91 3.89 -1.94 -10.84
C THR A 91 3.47 -0.55 -11.27
N SER A 92 3.03 0.31 -10.36
CA SER A 92 2.58 1.65 -10.73
C SER A 92 3.74 2.48 -11.28
N ARG A 93 3.42 3.34 -12.23
CA ARG A 93 4.35 4.33 -12.74
C ARG A 93 4.07 5.67 -12.07
N ASP A 94 5.12 6.44 -11.90
CA ASP A 94 5.02 7.77 -11.31
C ASP A 94 4.16 8.70 -12.16
#